data_36a36164921158cc9debb70f6d33ad33
#
_entry.id   36a36164921158cc9debb70f6d33ad33
#
_cell.length_a   1.000
_cell.length_b   1.000
_cell.length_c   1.000
_cell.angle_alpha   90.00
_cell.angle_beta   90.00
_cell.angle_gamma   90.00
#
_symmetry.space_group_name_H-M   'P 1'
#
loop_
_entity.id
_entity.type
_entity.pdbx_description
1 polymer ?
#
loop_
_entity_poly.entity_id
_entity_poly.type
_entity_poly.pdbx_seq_one_letter_code
_entity_poly.pdbx_strand_id
1 'polypeptide(L)'
;MSKTPRLRIAGGTVYDPANGVDGVVRDVCIEGDRIVAELPSGAPRLDARGMVVMPGGVDIHAHIAGSSVNHARRLLPEEHTADPAPAPRLDGGAVARSGTGGTLPSTFATGYRYAGLGYTTVMEAAVAPLAARHAHAELDDTPIIDAGFFVLLGNDEYLLRQLAAGEAARARDYAAWLLGTTRAYAIKIVNPGGIAVWKGVGGGDRRNVSGLDDTLGSSAVTPRKILEVLAGAANALGLPHPVHIHCNNLGQPGNAATTLESMKALSGQRAHFTHLQFHSYGGAPGKGWASAAREVIEYVNAHTEVSVDVGQVMFGSATTVTADSPVEHLLYTSSGRKWVNVDIELESGCGIVPYAYREKAAVAALQWAVGLELFLLARDPWRVVLSTDHPNGGTFLSYPELIRLLMDRAYRDERLKGVNQKLLAGSALLDGLAREYTLGEIAIVTRAGPARLLGLKNKGHLAPGADARSEERRVGKECRSRWSPYH
;
A
#
# COMPACT_ATOMS: atom_id res chain seq x y z
N MET A 1 -9.30 -4.58 41.34
CA MET A 1 -8.28 -4.31 40.31
C MET A 1 -8.33 -5.46 39.28
N SER A 2 -8.72 -5.20 38.06
CA SER A 2 -8.68 -6.21 36.96
C SER A 2 -7.23 -6.63 36.78
N LYS A 3 -6.96 -7.96 36.83
CA LYS A 3 -5.60 -8.46 36.56
C LYS A 3 -5.28 -8.18 35.11
N THR A 4 -4.11 -7.59 34.84
CA THR A 4 -3.59 -7.42 33.48
C THR A 4 -3.60 -8.77 32.76
N PRO A 5 -4.22 -8.89 31.59
CA PRO A 5 -4.27 -10.17 30.88
C PRO A 5 -2.86 -10.62 30.49
N ARG A 6 -2.60 -11.91 30.63
CA ARG A 6 -1.32 -12.53 30.29
C ARG A 6 -1.54 -13.69 29.35
N LEU A 7 -0.63 -13.87 28.41
CA LEU A 7 -0.66 -14.99 27.45
C LEU A 7 0.76 -15.40 27.09
N ARG A 8 1.04 -16.70 27.11
CA ARG A 8 2.27 -17.30 26.57
C ARG A 8 1.92 -18.04 25.29
N ILE A 9 2.44 -17.59 24.16
CA ILE A 9 2.43 -18.35 22.90
C ILE A 9 3.63 -19.28 22.95
N ALA A 10 3.40 -20.58 23.05
CA ALA A 10 4.43 -21.53 23.48
C ALA A 10 4.84 -22.49 22.38
N GLY A 11 6.15 -22.62 22.17
CA GLY A 11 6.76 -23.64 21.32
C GLY A 11 6.57 -23.44 19.81
N GLY A 12 6.22 -22.23 19.38
CA GLY A 12 6.10 -21.90 17.96
C GLY A 12 7.46 -21.65 17.31
N THR A 13 7.55 -21.87 16.00
CA THR A 13 8.72 -21.50 15.18
C THR A 13 8.66 -20.00 14.86
N VAL A 14 9.53 -19.23 15.48
CA VAL A 14 9.49 -17.76 15.44
C VAL A 14 10.37 -17.22 14.31
N TYR A 15 9.80 -16.32 13.52
CA TYR A 15 10.49 -15.48 12.53
C TYR A 15 10.34 -14.02 12.93
N ASP A 16 11.41 -13.42 13.42
CA ASP A 16 11.51 -12.03 13.86
C ASP A 16 12.80 -11.41 13.33
N PRO A 17 12.83 -11.09 12.02
CA PRO A 17 14.06 -10.65 11.35
C PRO A 17 14.61 -9.33 11.90
N ALA A 18 13.76 -8.48 12.47
CA ALA A 18 14.21 -7.23 13.10
C ALA A 18 15.11 -7.48 14.32
N ASN A 19 15.02 -8.66 14.93
CA ASN A 19 15.85 -9.11 16.07
C ASN A 19 16.76 -10.31 15.70
N GLY A 20 16.98 -10.57 14.41
CA GLY A 20 17.87 -11.63 13.93
C GLY A 20 17.37 -13.05 14.22
N VAL A 21 16.06 -13.24 14.41
CA VAL A 21 15.47 -14.56 14.69
C VAL A 21 14.87 -15.11 13.40
N ASP A 22 15.40 -16.25 12.97
CA ASP A 22 15.00 -16.91 11.72
C ASP A 22 14.73 -18.41 11.98
N GLY A 23 13.46 -18.75 12.18
CA GLY A 23 13.02 -20.14 12.36
C GLY A 23 13.40 -20.79 13.70
N VAL A 24 13.46 -20.03 14.79
CA VAL A 24 13.83 -20.54 16.11
C VAL A 24 12.59 -20.91 16.91
N VAL A 25 12.54 -22.14 17.45
CA VAL A 25 11.46 -22.56 18.36
C VAL A 25 11.63 -21.89 19.71
N ARG A 26 10.70 -21.02 20.09
CA ARG A 26 10.68 -20.33 21.38
C ARG A 26 9.29 -19.83 21.76
N ASP A 27 9.15 -19.47 23.03
CA ASP A 27 7.93 -18.83 23.54
C ASP A 27 7.93 -17.33 23.24
N VAL A 28 6.74 -16.77 23.04
CA VAL A 28 6.49 -15.31 23.03
C VAL A 28 5.53 -14.99 24.18
N CYS A 29 5.93 -14.07 25.03
CA CYS A 29 5.21 -13.71 26.26
C CYS A 29 4.54 -12.35 26.11
N ILE A 30 3.25 -12.28 26.50
CA ILE A 30 2.41 -11.08 26.38
C ILE A 30 1.84 -10.74 27.75
N GLU A 31 1.96 -9.47 28.15
CA GLU A 31 1.30 -8.92 29.32
C GLU A 31 0.59 -7.62 28.94
N GLY A 32 -0.73 -7.61 29.04
CA GLY A 32 -1.56 -6.50 28.56
C GLY A 32 -1.51 -6.37 27.04
N ASP A 33 -0.99 -5.24 26.58
CA ASP A 33 -0.83 -4.89 25.18
C ASP A 33 0.65 -4.88 24.74
N ARG A 34 1.54 -5.51 25.53
CA ARG A 34 2.98 -5.52 25.28
C ARG A 34 3.57 -6.91 25.28
N ILE A 35 4.57 -7.10 24.44
CA ILE A 35 5.47 -8.24 24.55
C ILE A 35 6.41 -8.00 25.73
N VAL A 36 6.60 -9.04 26.55
CA VAL A 36 7.49 -9.02 27.71
C VAL A 36 8.49 -10.16 27.61
N ALA A 37 9.62 -10.02 28.33
CA ALA A 37 10.67 -11.03 28.31
C ALA A 37 10.19 -12.37 28.91
N GLU A 38 9.45 -12.32 30.01
CA GLU A 38 9.04 -13.49 30.76
C GLU A 38 7.65 -13.31 31.39
N LEU A 39 6.99 -14.41 31.68
CA LEU A 39 5.76 -14.47 32.45
C LEU A 39 5.87 -15.48 33.58
N PRO A 40 5.11 -15.32 34.68
CA PRO A 40 5.00 -16.33 35.72
C PRO A 40 4.60 -17.70 35.17
N SER A 41 5.00 -18.76 35.84
CA SER A 41 4.78 -20.15 35.42
C SER A 41 3.30 -20.53 35.22
N GLY A 42 2.39 -19.88 35.92
CA GLY A 42 0.93 -20.11 35.82
C GLY A 42 0.21 -19.26 34.80
N ALA A 43 0.91 -18.53 33.90
CA ALA A 43 0.26 -17.74 32.87
C ALA A 43 -0.49 -18.62 31.85
N PRO A 44 -1.66 -18.18 31.36
CA PRO A 44 -2.38 -18.86 30.28
C PRO A 44 -1.47 -19.14 29.10
N ARG A 45 -1.67 -20.29 28.46
CA ARG A 45 -0.79 -20.77 27.37
C ARG A 45 -1.61 -21.07 26.12
N LEU A 46 -1.11 -20.57 24.98
CA LEU A 46 -1.50 -20.97 23.64
C LEU A 46 -0.43 -21.92 23.09
N ASP A 47 -0.79 -23.15 22.79
CA ASP A 47 0.13 -24.12 22.19
C ASP A 47 0.32 -23.78 20.71
N ALA A 48 1.53 -23.36 20.35
CA ALA A 48 1.92 -22.99 18.97
C ALA A 48 2.92 -24.00 18.38
N ARG A 49 3.07 -25.18 18.94
CA ARG A 49 3.95 -26.22 18.39
C ARG A 49 3.53 -26.60 16.97
N GLY A 50 4.49 -26.61 16.05
CA GLY A 50 4.26 -26.84 14.63
C GLY A 50 3.66 -25.64 13.88
N MET A 51 3.46 -24.51 14.54
CA MET A 51 2.98 -23.26 13.95
C MET A 51 4.12 -22.27 13.76
N VAL A 52 3.97 -21.40 12.75
CA VAL A 52 4.84 -20.25 12.53
C VAL A 52 4.31 -19.07 13.34
N VAL A 53 5.21 -18.38 14.04
CA VAL A 53 4.92 -17.17 14.80
C VAL A 53 5.72 -16.01 14.21
N MET A 54 5.04 -14.95 13.83
CA MET A 54 5.61 -13.72 13.25
C MET A 54 5.02 -12.49 13.91
N PRO A 55 5.67 -11.31 13.80
CA PRO A 55 5.03 -10.02 14.13
C PRO A 55 3.76 -9.82 13.33
N GLY A 56 2.85 -9.00 13.80
CA GLY A 56 1.67 -8.58 13.04
C GLY A 56 2.08 -7.92 11.72
N GLY A 57 1.34 -8.22 10.65
CA GLY A 57 1.56 -7.66 9.32
C GLY A 57 1.33 -6.15 9.30
N VAL A 58 2.08 -5.46 8.45
CA VAL A 58 1.96 -4.01 8.22
C VAL A 58 1.73 -3.79 6.72
N ASP A 59 0.58 -3.25 6.37
CA ASP A 59 0.30 -2.81 5.00
C ASP A 59 0.62 -1.32 4.90
N ILE A 60 1.63 -0.99 4.11
CA ILE A 60 2.13 0.38 3.97
C ILE A 60 1.30 1.21 3.00
N HIS A 61 0.49 0.55 2.16
CA HIS A 61 -0.25 1.20 1.09
C HIS A 61 -1.54 0.48 0.74
N ALA A 62 -2.66 0.98 1.25
CA ALA A 62 -3.99 0.49 0.91
C ALA A 62 -5.01 1.64 0.95
N HIS A 63 -6.07 1.55 0.16
CA HIS A 63 -7.19 2.49 0.20
C HIS A 63 -8.35 1.86 0.98
N ILE A 64 -8.52 2.26 2.23
CA ILE A 64 -9.49 1.68 3.18
C ILE A 64 -10.46 2.69 3.78
N ALA A 65 -10.17 3.99 3.65
CA ALA A 65 -10.96 5.06 4.27
C ALA A 65 -10.98 6.33 3.39
N GLY A 66 -11.89 7.23 3.71
CA GLY A 66 -11.99 8.53 3.05
C GLY A 66 -13.04 8.59 1.95
N SER A 67 -13.24 9.80 1.43
CA SER A 67 -14.33 10.08 0.48
C SER A 67 -14.25 9.25 -0.79
N SER A 68 -13.06 9.05 -1.34
CA SER A 68 -12.82 8.26 -2.55
C SER A 68 -13.24 6.82 -2.38
N VAL A 69 -12.83 6.20 -1.27
CA VAL A 69 -13.17 4.80 -0.93
C VAL A 69 -14.68 4.64 -0.74
N ASN A 70 -15.35 5.62 -0.12
CA ASN A 70 -16.81 5.60 0.05
C ASN A 70 -17.56 5.74 -1.27
N HIS A 71 -17.07 6.58 -2.19
CA HIS A 71 -17.64 6.64 -3.54
C HIS A 71 -17.48 5.32 -4.28
N ALA A 72 -16.34 4.66 -4.14
CA ALA A 72 -16.10 3.35 -4.74
C ALA A 72 -17.07 2.28 -4.19
N ARG A 73 -17.28 2.24 -2.87
CA ARG A 73 -18.28 1.35 -2.24
C ARG A 73 -19.69 1.59 -2.79
N ARG A 74 -20.08 2.85 -2.99
CA ARG A 74 -21.40 3.20 -3.54
C ARG A 74 -21.54 2.87 -5.03
N LEU A 75 -20.45 2.91 -5.77
CA LEU A 75 -20.44 2.62 -7.20
C LEU A 75 -20.72 1.16 -7.52
N LEU A 76 -20.42 0.25 -6.58
CA LEU A 76 -20.52 -1.20 -6.74
C LEU A 76 -21.46 -1.84 -5.69
N PRO A 77 -22.73 -1.41 -5.59
CA PRO A 77 -23.65 -2.00 -4.62
C PRO A 77 -23.88 -3.49 -4.84
N GLU A 78 -23.73 -3.96 -6.09
CA GLU A 78 -23.84 -5.38 -6.46
C GLU A 78 -22.79 -6.26 -5.79
N GLU A 79 -21.61 -5.73 -5.48
CA GLU A 79 -20.56 -6.49 -4.82
C GLU A 79 -20.87 -6.73 -3.33
N HIS A 80 -21.67 -5.89 -2.71
CA HIS A 80 -22.05 -6.03 -1.30
C HIS A 80 -23.08 -7.14 -1.06
N THR A 81 -23.81 -7.52 -2.09
CA THR A 81 -24.84 -8.57 -2.01
C THR A 81 -24.33 -9.93 -2.50
N ALA A 82 -23.33 -9.94 -3.37
CA ALA A 82 -22.77 -11.12 -4.03
C ALA A 82 -21.39 -11.50 -3.47
N ASP A 83 -21.19 -11.43 -2.16
CA ASP A 83 -19.89 -11.75 -1.55
C ASP A 83 -19.62 -13.26 -1.62
N PRO A 84 -18.70 -13.72 -2.47
CA PRO A 84 -18.31 -15.12 -2.55
C PRO A 84 -17.42 -15.56 -1.39
N ALA A 85 -16.87 -14.62 -0.62
CA ALA A 85 -16.05 -14.97 0.53
C ALA A 85 -16.93 -15.51 1.66
N PRO A 86 -16.60 -16.66 2.26
CA PRO A 86 -17.33 -17.15 3.42
C PRO A 86 -17.24 -16.09 4.51
N ALA A 87 -18.37 -15.54 4.87
CA ALA A 87 -18.45 -14.63 6.00
C ALA A 87 -17.88 -15.33 7.24
N PRO A 88 -17.01 -14.68 8.02
CA PRO A 88 -16.49 -15.29 9.24
C PRO A 88 -17.65 -15.70 10.13
N ARG A 89 -17.70 -16.98 10.47
CA ARG A 89 -18.66 -17.49 11.44
C ARG A 89 -18.24 -17.01 12.82
N LEU A 90 -19.08 -16.21 13.41
CA LEU A 90 -18.95 -15.92 14.83
C LEU A 90 -19.33 -17.19 15.61
N ASP A 91 -18.69 -17.44 16.76
CA ASP A 91 -19.10 -18.55 17.62
C ASP A 91 -20.60 -18.43 17.92
N GLY A 92 -21.30 -19.55 17.83
CA GLY A 92 -22.77 -19.59 17.95
C GLY A 92 -23.50 -19.54 16.61
N GLY A 93 -22.78 -19.64 15.47
CA GLY A 93 -23.39 -19.75 14.13
C GLY A 93 -23.87 -18.44 13.52
N ALA A 94 -23.69 -17.31 14.20
CA ALA A 94 -24.00 -16.00 13.62
C ALA A 94 -23.02 -15.65 12.49
N VAL A 95 -23.52 -15.09 11.41
CA VAL A 95 -22.76 -14.66 10.27
C VAL A 95 -22.68 -13.14 10.28
N ALA A 96 -21.44 -12.59 10.27
CA ALA A 96 -21.26 -11.15 10.11
C ALA A 96 -21.70 -10.75 8.70
N ARG A 97 -22.72 -9.91 8.59
CA ARG A 97 -23.31 -9.50 7.30
C ARG A 97 -23.14 -8.02 6.98
N SER A 98 -22.30 -7.31 7.68
CA SER A 98 -22.16 -5.88 7.46
C SER A 98 -21.25 -5.58 6.29
N GLY A 99 -21.81 -5.36 5.09
CA GLY A 99 -21.09 -4.79 3.94
C GLY A 99 -19.76 -5.47 3.62
N THR A 100 -19.76 -6.78 3.60
CA THR A 100 -18.54 -7.58 3.56
C THR A 100 -18.06 -7.83 2.14
N GLY A 101 -18.86 -7.48 1.14
CA GLY A 101 -18.64 -7.91 -0.24
C GLY A 101 -17.60 -7.11 -1.00
N GLY A 102 -17.14 -7.74 -2.06
CA GLY A 102 -16.44 -7.11 -3.16
C GLY A 102 -15.02 -6.69 -2.91
N THR A 103 -14.58 -5.81 -3.81
CA THR A 103 -13.22 -5.30 -3.84
C THR A 103 -12.94 -4.30 -2.71
N LEU A 104 -13.97 -3.62 -2.21
CA LEU A 104 -13.88 -2.64 -1.12
C LEU A 104 -14.83 -2.99 0.02
N PRO A 105 -14.40 -3.77 1.00
CA PRO A 105 -15.20 -4.08 2.19
C PRO A 105 -15.60 -2.80 2.96
N SER A 106 -16.66 -2.89 3.78
CA SER A 106 -16.95 -1.83 4.75
C SER A 106 -15.78 -1.64 5.73
N THR A 107 -15.71 -0.48 6.38
CA THR A 107 -14.71 -0.19 7.43
C THR A 107 -14.63 -1.29 8.45
N PHE A 108 -15.80 -1.72 8.95
CA PHE A 108 -15.90 -2.79 9.93
C PHE A 108 -15.37 -4.14 9.42
N ALA A 109 -15.74 -4.54 8.21
CA ALA A 109 -15.27 -5.79 7.61
C ALA A 109 -13.77 -5.75 7.29
N THR A 110 -13.25 -4.59 6.91
CA THR A 110 -11.84 -4.38 6.58
C THR A 110 -10.93 -4.78 7.74
N GLY A 111 -11.21 -4.30 8.95
CA GLY A 111 -10.40 -4.62 10.12
C GLY A 111 -10.36 -6.12 10.42
N TYR A 112 -11.52 -6.78 10.42
CA TYR A 112 -11.59 -8.23 10.65
C TYR A 112 -10.88 -9.04 9.56
N ARG A 113 -10.98 -8.62 8.31
CA ARG A 113 -10.36 -9.32 7.18
C ARG A 113 -8.83 -9.18 7.21
N TYR A 114 -8.30 -7.98 7.50
CA TYR A 114 -6.86 -7.80 7.70
C TYR A 114 -6.36 -8.62 8.89
N ALA A 115 -7.06 -8.58 10.00
CA ALA A 115 -6.73 -9.42 11.16
C ALA A 115 -6.77 -10.91 10.80
N GLY A 116 -7.73 -11.35 9.97
CA GLY A 116 -7.82 -12.72 9.45
C GLY A 116 -6.61 -13.16 8.65
N LEU A 117 -5.88 -12.23 8.05
CA LEU A 117 -4.64 -12.46 7.32
C LEU A 117 -3.37 -12.27 8.17
N GLY A 118 -3.54 -11.97 9.46
CA GLY A 118 -2.41 -11.69 10.37
C GLY A 118 -1.83 -10.28 10.24
N TYR A 119 -2.54 -9.34 9.62
CA TYR A 119 -2.15 -7.94 9.55
C TYR A 119 -2.78 -7.16 10.72
N THR A 120 -1.97 -6.33 11.36
CA THR A 120 -2.37 -5.54 12.54
C THR A 120 -2.24 -4.04 12.33
N THR A 121 -1.64 -3.61 11.23
CA THR A 121 -1.45 -2.18 10.93
C THR A 121 -1.63 -1.94 9.44
N VAL A 122 -2.37 -0.89 9.09
CA VAL A 122 -2.66 -0.51 7.70
C VAL A 122 -2.58 1.01 7.54
N MET A 123 -1.92 1.46 6.46
CA MET A 123 -1.86 2.88 6.12
C MET A 123 -2.78 3.17 4.94
N GLU A 124 -3.75 4.07 5.16
CA GLU A 124 -4.53 4.67 4.06
C GLU A 124 -3.60 5.56 3.23
N ALA A 125 -3.48 5.24 1.97
CA ALA A 125 -2.39 5.76 1.15
C ALA A 125 -2.59 7.20 0.65
N ALA A 126 -3.83 7.72 0.61
CA ALA A 126 -4.09 8.99 -0.05
C ALA A 126 -5.37 9.69 0.42
N VAL A 127 -5.24 10.59 1.37
CA VAL A 127 -6.37 11.38 1.89
C VAL A 127 -6.22 12.83 1.49
N ALA A 128 -7.23 13.37 0.79
CA ALA A 128 -7.28 14.81 0.52
C ALA A 128 -7.40 15.60 1.84
N PRO A 129 -6.76 16.78 1.97
CA PRO A 129 -6.77 17.55 3.22
C PRO A 129 -8.16 17.80 3.79
N LEU A 130 -9.13 18.15 2.95
CA LEU A 130 -10.51 18.39 3.38
C LEU A 130 -11.25 17.14 3.85
N ALA A 131 -10.79 15.95 3.45
CA ALA A 131 -11.36 14.67 3.86
C ALA A 131 -10.71 14.10 5.16
N ALA A 132 -9.70 14.75 5.72
CA ALA A 132 -8.92 14.22 6.83
C ALA A 132 -9.77 13.87 8.05
N ARG A 133 -10.69 14.75 8.46
CA ARG A 133 -11.59 14.49 9.60
C ARG A 133 -12.47 13.26 9.37
N HIS A 134 -12.99 13.11 8.17
CA HIS A 134 -13.82 11.98 7.78
C HIS A 134 -13.01 10.67 7.76
N ALA A 135 -11.81 10.73 7.19
CA ALA A 135 -10.90 9.58 7.18
C ALA A 135 -10.54 9.11 8.61
N HIS A 136 -10.25 10.04 9.53
CA HIS A 136 -10.02 9.68 10.94
C HIS A 136 -11.21 8.96 11.55
N ALA A 137 -12.44 9.48 11.36
CA ALA A 137 -13.64 8.83 11.89
C ALA A 137 -13.82 7.40 11.36
N GLU A 138 -13.54 7.18 10.07
CA GLU A 138 -13.62 5.82 9.49
C GLU A 138 -12.50 4.89 9.98
N LEU A 139 -11.29 5.41 10.14
CA LEU A 139 -10.18 4.62 10.67
C LEU A 139 -10.41 4.24 12.14
N ASP A 140 -11.01 5.14 12.94
CA ASP A 140 -11.41 4.87 14.32
C ASP A 140 -12.51 3.78 14.38
N ASP A 141 -13.40 3.73 13.39
CA ASP A 141 -14.45 2.70 13.25
C ASP A 141 -13.92 1.37 12.66
N THR A 142 -12.65 1.34 12.21
CA THR A 142 -12.05 0.12 11.67
C THR A 142 -11.50 -0.75 12.81
N PRO A 143 -12.14 -1.89 13.12
CA PRO A 143 -11.82 -2.65 14.33
C PRO A 143 -10.51 -3.43 14.22
N ILE A 144 -9.93 -3.77 15.36
CA ILE A 144 -8.84 -4.73 15.58
C ILE A 144 -7.47 -4.23 15.10
N ILE A 145 -7.37 -3.57 13.96
CA ILE A 145 -6.11 -3.08 13.41
C ILE A 145 -5.80 -1.65 13.85
N ASP A 146 -4.53 -1.30 13.86
CA ASP A 146 -4.08 0.09 13.93
C ASP A 146 -4.04 0.68 12.52
N ALA A 147 -4.43 1.94 12.38
CA ALA A 147 -4.45 2.60 11.10
C ALA A 147 -3.99 4.06 11.19
N GLY A 148 -3.51 4.57 10.08
CA GLY A 148 -3.17 5.97 9.87
C GLY A 148 -3.31 6.30 8.40
N PHE A 149 -3.02 7.56 8.02
CA PHE A 149 -3.09 7.94 6.61
C PHE A 149 -2.00 8.92 6.20
N PHE A 150 -1.78 9.02 4.89
CA PHE A 150 -0.93 10.02 4.26
C PHE A 150 -1.79 11.11 3.62
N VAL A 151 -1.40 12.39 3.84
CA VAL A 151 -2.12 13.52 3.25
C VAL A 151 -1.59 13.84 1.86
N LEU A 152 -2.49 14.01 0.90
CA LEU A 152 -2.17 14.44 -0.45
C LEU A 152 -1.61 15.85 -0.46
N LEU A 153 -0.48 16.03 -1.14
CA LEU A 153 0.17 17.32 -1.32
C LEU A 153 1.14 17.27 -2.50
N GLY A 154 0.77 17.77 -3.64
CA GLY A 154 1.60 17.73 -4.86
C GLY A 154 0.93 18.44 -6.02
N ASN A 155 -0.41 18.62 -5.90
CA ASN A 155 -1.22 19.38 -6.84
C ASN A 155 -2.05 20.45 -6.11
N ASP A 156 -1.76 20.68 -4.83
CA ASP A 156 -2.43 21.69 -3.99
C ASP A 156 -2.16 23.09 -4.54
N GLU A 157 -3.23 23.86 -4.77
CA GLU A 157 -3.12 25.17 -5.40
C GLU A 157 -2.31 26.18 -4.58
N TYR A 158 -2.40 26.13 -3.25
CA TYR A 158 -1.61 27.04 -2.42
C TYR A 158 -0.13 26.70 -2.53
N LEU A 159 0.22 25.41 -2.42
CA LEU A 159 1.58 24.91 -2.64
C LEU A 159 2.12 25.38 -3.99
N LEU A 160 1.37 25.13 -5.08
CA LEU A 160 1.78 25.47 -6.44
C LEU A 160 2.00 26.98 -6.60
N ARG A 161 1.16 27.82 -6.00
CA ARG A 161 1.34 29.28 -6.00
C ARG A 161 2.61 29.71 -5.27
N GLN A 162 2.95 29.08 -4.11
CA GLN A 162 4.20 29.39 -3.41
C GLN A 162 5.42 28.98 -4.23
N LEU A 163 5.35 27.83 -4.89
CA LEU A 163 6.43 27.37 -5.77
C LEU A 163 6.61 28.26 -6.99
N ALA A 164 5.52 28.74 -7.58
CA ALA A 164 5.53 29.69 -8.71
C ALA A 164 6.15 31.04 -8.32
N ALA A 165 5.90 31.49 -7.09
CA ALA A 165 6.48 32.70 -6.52
C ALA A 165 7.96 32.55 -6.07
N GLY A 166 8.54 31.32 -6.16
CA GLY A 166 9.89 31.05 -5.66
C GLY A 166 9.97 30.89 -4.15
N GLU A 167 8.86 30.86 -3.42
CA GLU A 167 8.74 30.84 -1.96
C GLU A 167 8.81 29.41 -1.39
N ALA A 168 9.89 28.68 -1.68
CA ALA A 168 10.05 27.28 -1.25
C ALA A 168 10.01 27.12 0.29
N ALA A 169 10.42 28.13 1.06
CA ALA A 169 10.32 28.12 2.51
C ALA A 169 8.87 28.10 2.96
N ARG A 170 8.02 28.95 2.39
CA ARG A 170 6.57 28.97 2.68
C ARG A 170 5.86 27.67 2.26
N ALA A 171 6.30 27.09 1.16
CA ALA A 171 5.80 25.77 0.74
C ALA A 171 6.10 24.69 1.79
N ARG A 172 7.30 24.69 2.39
CA ARG A 172 7.67 23.79 3.50
C ARG A 172 6.87 24.06 4.78
N ASP A 173 6.72 25.33 5.15
CA ASP A 173 5.93 25.72 6.33
C ASP A 173 4.46 25.30 6.17
N TYR A 174 3.92 25.43 4.97
CA TYR A 174 2.58 24.97 4.64
C TYR A 174 2.46 23.45 4.75
N ALA A 175 3.42 22.69 4.25
CA ALA A 175 3.42 21.24 4.38
C ALA A 175 3.45 20.81 5.85
N ALA A 176 4.26 21.47 6.69
CA ALA A 176 4.32 21.23 8.12
C ALA A 176 3.00 21.55 8.84
N TRP A 177 2.40 22.69 8.49
CA TRP A 177 1.10 23.10 9.02
C TRP A 177 0.00 22.11 8.62
N LEU A 178 -0.02 21.67 7.36
CA LEU A 178 -1.01 20.74 6.85
C LEU A 178 -0.91 19.39 7.57
N LEU A 179 0.30 18.84 7.74
CA LEU A 179 0.52 17.62 8.52
C LEU A 179 -0.02 17.75 9.95
N GLY A 180 0.29 18.86 10.62
CA GLY A 180 -0.19 19.11 11.98
C GLY A 180 -1.70 19.26 12.07
N THR A 181 -2.31 19.98 11.14
CA THR A 181 -3.75 20.23 11.11
C THR A 181 -4.56 18.98 10.76
N THR A 182 -4.10 18.21 9.79
CA THR A 182 -4.76 16.97 9.37
C THR A 182 -4.41 15.77 10.26
N ARG A 183 -3.37 15.89 11.11
CA ARG A 183 -2.78 14.78 11.88
C ARG A 183 -2.40 13.58 10.98
N ALA A 184 -2.00 13.87 9.76
CA ALA A 184 -1.54 12.85 8.83
C ALA A 184 -0.15 12.34 9.24
N TYR A 185 0.12 11.08 8.92
CA TYR A 185 1.37 10.42 9.26
C TYR A 185 2.54 10.88 8.38
N ALA A 186 2.29 11.10 7.10
CA ALA A 186 3.29 11.52 6.12
C ALA A 186 2.66 12.26 4.93
N ILE A 187 3.52 12.76 4.04
CA ILE A 187 3.12 13.44 2.80
C ILE A 187 3.00 12.41 1.68
N LYS A 188 1.86 12.43 0.98
CA LYS A 188 1.62 11.70 -0.27
C LYS A 188 1.68 12.66 -1.45
N ILE A 189 2.40 12.26 -2.49
CA ILE A 189 2.38 12.91 -3.80
C ILE A 189 1.71 11.94 -4.78
N VAL A 190 0.79 12.43 -5.60
CA VAL A 190 0.18 11.69 -6.70
C VAL A 190 0.33 12.49 -7.97
N ASN A 191 0.94 11.91 -9.01
CA ASN A 191 1.09 12.51 -10.33
C ASN A 191 1.42 14.01 -10.23
N PRO A 192 2.61 14.37 -9.70
CA PRO A 192 2.95 15.74 -9.33
C PRO A 192 2.73 16.71 -10.51
N GLY A 193 1.93 17.73 -10.27
CA GLY A 193 1.54 18.72 -11.27
C GLY A 193 0.58 18.21 -12.35
N GLY A 194 0.47 16.92 -12.59
CA GLY A 194 -0.35 16.35 -13.67
C GLY A 194 -1.85 16.57 -13.43
N ILE A 195 -2.30 16.47 -12.19
CA ILE A 195 -3.71 16.73 -11.85
C ILE A 195 -4.05 18.22 -12.02
N ALA A 196 -3.15 19.10 -11.61
CA ALA A 196 -3.33 20.53 -11.77
C ALA A 196 -3.46 20.93 -13.27
N VAL A 197 -2.61 20.36 -14.12
CA VAL A 197 -2.71 20.56 -15.59
C VAL A 197 -4.02 19.99 -16.13
N TRP A 198 -4.42 18.81 -15.69
CA TRP A 198 -5.68 18.18 -16.09
C TRP A 198 -6.90 19.04 -15.75
N LYS A 199 -6.86 19.73 -14.61
CA LYS A 199 -7.92 20.67 -14.19
C LYS A 199 -7.90 21.99 -14.93
N GLY A 200 -6.92 22.22 -15.78
CA GLY A 200 -6.78 23.45 -16.52
C GLY A 200 -6.13 24.59 -15.72
N VAL A 201 -5.41 24.28 -14.64
CA VAL A 201 -4.58 25.27 -13.95
C VAL A 201 -3.54 25.79 -14.94
N GLY A 202 -3.52 27.10 -15.14
CA GLY A 202 -2.67 27.76 -16.15
C GLY A 202 -3.26 27.84 -17.56
N GLY A 203 -4.55 27.45 -17.78
CA GLY A 203 -5.29 27.76 -19.01
C GLY A 203 -4.96 26.84 -20.19
N GLY A 204 -4.91 25.55 -20.01
CA GLY A 204 -4.59 24.59 -21.08
C GLY A 204 -5.70 23.58 -21.37
N ASP A 205 -5.55 22.83 -22.45
CA ASP A 205 -6.34 21.64 -22.73
C ASP A 205 -6.14 20.59 -21.63
N ARG A 206 -7.18 19.79 -21.37
CA ARG A 206 -7.10 18.67 -20.42
C ARG A 206 -6.09 17.63 -20.89
N ARG A 207 -4.87 17.72 -20.38
CA ARG A 207 -3.76 16.81 -20.69
C ARG A 207 -3.02 16.46 -19.42
N ASN A 208 -2.25 15.39 -19.44
CA ASN A 208 -1.30 15.06 -18.39
C ASN A 208 0.07 15.70 -18.69
N VAL A 209 0.94 15.80 -17.71
CA VAL A 209 2.36 16.09 -17.92
C VAL A 209 3.05 14.88 -18.58
N SER A 210 4.02 15.11 -19.44
CA SER A 210 4.77 14.05 -20.13
C SER A 210 6.12 13.76 -19.49
N GLY A 211 6.72 14.75 -18.81
CA GLY A 211 8.03 14.64 -18.18
C GLY A 211 8.17 15.51 -16.94
N LEU A 212 9.26 15.34 -16.21
CA LEU A 212 9.50 16.05 -14.95
C LEU A 212 9.75 17.54 -15.12
N ASP A 213 10.19 17.96 -16.29
CA ASP A 213 10.56 19.35 -16.58
C ASP A 213 9.46 20.10 -17.35
N ASP A 214 8.32 19.46 -17.58
CA ASP A 214 7.15 20.11 -18.16
C ASP A 214 6.62 21.20 -17.22
N THR A 215 6.37 22.38 -17.76
CA THR A 215 5.76 23.47 -16.99
C THR A 215 4.24 23.27 -16.82
N LEU A 216 3.72 23.67 -15.68
CA LEU A 216 2.27 23.60 -15.40
C LEU A 216 1.56 24.79 -16.03
N GLY A 217 1.20 24.66 -17.30
CA GLY A 217 0.59 25.75 -18.06
C GLY A 217 1.52 26.97 -18.19
N SER A 218 1.08 28.14 -17.78
CA SER A 218 1.88 29.38 -17.75
C SER A 218 2.78 29.52 -16.52
N SER A 219 2.70 28.58 -15.58
CA SER A 219 3.52 28.60 -14.36
C SER A 219 4.93 28.05 -14.62
N ALA A 220 5.94 28.61 -13.98
CA ALA A 220 7.31 28.06 -14.00
C ALA A 220 7.49 26.83 -13.09
N VAL A 221 6.43 26.32 -12.49
CA VAL A 221 6.48 25.10 -11.65
C VAL A 221 6.56 23.87 -12.55
N THR A 222 7.37 22.90 -12.13
CA THR A 222 7.53 21.61 -12.80
C THR A 222 7.30 20.46 -11.81
N PRO A 223 6.96 19.25 -12.27
CA PRO A 223 6.93 18.05 -11.42
C PRO A 223 8.21 17.86 -10.59
N ARG A 224 9.38 18.08 -11.19
CA ARG A 224 10.69 18.03 -10.50
C ARG A 224 10.72 18.96 -9.30
N LYS A 225 10.32 20.21 -9.48
CA LYS A 225 10.30 21.21 -8.39
C LYS A 225 9.40 20.80 -7.25
N ILE A 226 8.22 20.23 -7.56
CA ILE A 226 7.28 19.72 -6.55
C ILE A 226 7.94 18.60 -5.75
N LEU A 227 8.52 17.61 -6.43
CA LEU A 227 9.19 16.46 -5.80
C LEU A 227 10.33 16.92 -4.88
N GLU A 228 11.24 17.76 -5.37
CA GLU A 228 12.41 18.25 -4.62
C GLU A 228 12.01 19.02 -3.36
N VAL A 229 11.03 19.92 -3.47
CA VAL A 229 10.59 20.75 -2.33
C VAL A 229 9.88 19.90 -1.28
N LEU A 230 9.00 18.98 -1.68
CA LEU A 230 8.25 18.16 -0.71
C LEU A 230 9.12 17.07 -0.08
N ALA A 231 10.05 16.45 -0.83
CA ALA A 231 11.02 15.52 -0.28
C ALA A 231 11.97 16.24 0.69
N GLY A 232 12.45 17.43 0.31
CA GLY A 232 13.23 18.28 1.18
C GLY A 232 12.48 18.69 2.45
N ALA A 233 11.18 18.99 2.35
CA ALA A 233 10.34 19.30 3.51
C ALA A 233 10.21 18.09 4.45
N ALA A 234 9.88 16.93 3.93
CA ALA A 234 9.75 15.71 4.73
C ALA A 234 11.05 15.36 5.48
N ASN A 235 12.20 15.48 4.80
CA ASN A 235 13.50 15.22 5.38
C ASN A 235 13.89 16.28 6.43
N ALA A 236 13.65 17.56 6.17
CA ALA A 236 13.94 18.66 7.11
C ALA A 236 13.07 18.60 8.38
N LEU A 237 11.82 18.14 8.25
CA LEU A 237 10.92 17.91 9.37
C LEU A 237 11.27 16.63 10.15
N GLY A 238 12.19 15.82 9.66
CA GLY A 238 12.55 14.55 10.29
C GLY A 238 11.41 13.55 10.35
N LEU A 239 10.52 13.55 9.34
CA LEU A 239 9.38 12.64 9.34
C LEU A 239 9.85 11.18 9.42
N PRO A 240 9.18 10.33 10.21
CA PRO A 240 9.53 8.91 10.33
C PRO A 240 9.49 8.20 8.97
N HIS A 241 8.43 8.43 8.20
CA HIS A 241 8.29 7.98 6.81
C HIS A 241 8.66 9.12 5.86
N PRO A 242 9.45 8.86 4.80
CA PRO A 242 9.76 9.86 3.80
C PRO A 242 8.52 10.23 2.97
N VAL A 243 8.68 11.16 2.03
CA VAL A 243 7.62 11.43 1.08
C VAL A 243 7.25 10.16 0.32
N HIS A 244 5.93 9.90 0.17
CA HIS A 244 5.35 8.72 -0.44
C HIS A 244 4.85 9.07 -1.85
N ILE A 245 5.50 8.58 -2.90
CA ILE A 245 5.42 9.12 -4.25
C ILE A 245 4.75 8.14 -5.22
N HIS A 246 3.62 8.56 -5.79
CA HIS A 246 3.03 8.04 -7.00
C HIS A 246 3.52 8.92 -8.15
N CYS A 247 4.38 8.38 -9.02
CA CYS A 247 5.01 9.12 -10.10
C CYS A 247 4.04 9.55 -11.20
N ASN A 248 4.52 10.40 -12.11
CA ASN A 248 3.78 10.74 -13.31
C ASN A 248 3.65 9.52 -14.26
N ASN A 249 2.69 9.58 -15.18
CA ASN A 249 2.48 8.59 -16.24
C ASN A 249 2.16 7.17 -15.75
N LEU A 250 1.44 7.05 -14.62
CA LEU A 250 0.98 5.76 -14.11
C LEU A 250 0.33 4.93 -15.24
N GLY A 251 0.70 3.66 -15.31
CA GLY A 251 0.08 2.73 -16.22
C GLY A 251 0.32 2.97 -17.71
N GLN A 252 1.26 3.83 -18.09
CA GLN A 252 1.56 4.15 -19.49
C GLN A 252 2.77 3.36 -20.01
N PRO A 253 2.76 2.91 -21.28
CA PRO A 253 3.97 2.34 -21.90
C PRO A 253 5.13 3.34 -21.89
N GLY A 254 6.33 2.88 -21.45
CA GLY A 254 7.53 3.71 -21.37
C GLY A 254 7.65 4.56 -20.11
N ASN A 255 6.73 4.45 -19.15
CA ASN A 255 6.76 5.26 -17.94
C ASN A 255 7.95 4.97 -16.99
N ALA A 256 8.63 3.86 -17.15
CA ALA A 256 9.84 3.56 -16.39
C ALA A 256 10.90 4.66 -16.51
N ALA A 257 11.00 5.32 -17.68
CA ALA A 257 11.90 6.44 -17.89
C ALA A 257 11.59 7.61 -16.94
N THR A 258 10.33 8.05 -16.88
CA THR A 258 9.87 9.12 -15.98
C THR A 258 10.04 8.73 -14.50
N THR A 259 9.82 7.46 -14.18
CA THR A 259 10.03 6.94 -12.82
C THR A 259 11.50 7.02 -12.41
N LEU A 260 12.42 6.58 -13.28
CA LEU A 260 13.86 6.68 -13.04
C LEU A 260 14.33 8.13 -12.94
N GLU A 261 13.78 9.03 -13.75
CA GLU A 261 14.06 10.46 -13.62
C GLU A 261 13.59 11.02 -12.27
N SER A 262 12.41 10.60 -11.79
CA SER A 262 11.91 10.98 -10.47
C SER A 262 12.82 10.49 -9.34
N MET A 263 13.31 9.26 -9.43
CA MET A 263 14.27 8.70 -8.48
C MET A 263 15.60 9.48 -8.52
N LYS A 264 16.12 9.78 -9.70
CA LYS A 264 17.36 10.56 -9.89
C LYS A 264 17.24 12.00 -9.38
N ALA A 265 16.08 12.63 -9.56
CA ALA A 265 15.82 13.98 -9.05
C ALA A 265 15.91 14.06 -7.51
N LEU A 266 15.65 12.95 -6.82
CA LEU A 266 15.72 12.84 -5.37
C LEU A 266 16.98 12.11 -4.85
N SER A 267 18.00 11.97 -5.69
CA SER A 267 19.25 11.31 -5.28
C SER A 267 19.83 11.92 -4.00
N GLY A 268 20.19 11.07 -3.04
CA GLY A 268 20.68 11.48 -1.72
C GLY A 268 19.60 11.90 -0.73
N GLN A 269 18.31 11.89 -1.11
CA GLN A 269 17.19 12.14 -0.23
C GLN A 269 16.40 10.87 0.01
N ARG A 270 15.95 10.62 1.24
CA ARG A 270 15.05 9.50 1.51
C ARG A 270 13.75 9.71 0.76
N ALA A 271 13.33 8.72 -0.02
CA ALA A 271 12.06 8.71 -0.75
C ALA A 271 11.47 7.31 -0.82
N HIS A 272 10.13 7.24 -0.81
CA HIS A 272 9.40 5.99 -0.99
C HIS A 272 8.56 6.07 -2.27
N PHE A 273 8.85 5.21 -3.24
CA PHE A 273 8.11 5.13 -4.49
C PHE A 273 7.09 4.01 -4.41
N THR A 274 5.83 4.38 -4.46
CA THR A 274 4.74 3.44 -4.19
C THR A 274 4.28 2.71 -5.44
N HIS A 275 3.64 1.54 -5.25
CA HIS A 275 3.07 0.68 -6.28
C HIS A 275 3.91 0.66 -7.57
N LEU A 276 5.21 0.41 -7.37
CA LEU A 276 6.23 0.55 -8.41
C LEU A 276 5.93 -0.28 -9.67
N GLN A 277 5.16 -1.35 -9.55
CA GLN A 277 4.70 -2.17 -10.65
C GLN A 277 3.99 -1.34 -11.72
N PHE A 278 3.12 -0.38 -11.33
CA PHE A 278 2.41 0.48 -12.29
C PHE A 278 3.30 1.54 -12.96
N HIS A 279 4.53 1.66 -12.52
CA HIS A 279 5.53 2.63 -12.98
C HIS A 279 6.78 1.99 -13.61
N SER A 280 6.72 0.67 -13.92
CA SER A 280 7.87 -0.09 -14.42
C SER A 280 7.63 -0.68 -15.80
N TYR A 281 6.94 0.06 -16.66
CA TYR A 281 6.68 -0.37 -18.04
C TYR A 281 7.68 0.25 -19.02
N GLY A 282 8.28 -0.61 -19.83
CA GLY A 282 9.02 -0.28 -21.02
C GLY A 282 8.12 -0.08 -22.24
N GLY A 283 8.74 0.03 -23.40
CA GLY A 283 8.06 0.36 -24.65
C GLY A 283 7.91 1.87 -24.83
N ALA A 284 6.90 2.28 -25.60
CA ALA A 284 6.59 3.70 -25.79
C ALA A 284 5.10 3.86 -26.12
N PRO A 285 4.50 5.04 -25.89
CA PRO A 285 3.12 5.33 -26.28
C PRO A 285 2.91 5.03 -27.78
N GLY A 286 1.87 4.24 -28.09
CA GLY A 286 1.56 3.81 -29.45
C GLY A 286 2.50 2.77 -30.07
N LYS A 287 3.60 2.40 -29.42
CA LYS A 287 4.61 1.43 -29.94
C LYS A 287 4.58 0.08 -29.21
N GLY A 288 3.81 -0.04 -28.15
CA GLY A 288 3.65 -1.29 -27.41
C GLY A 288 4.17 -1.24 -25.98
N TRP A 289 3.94 -2.35 -25.27
CA TRP A 289 4.24 -2.56 -23.88
C TRP A 289 5.37 -3.56 -23.71
N ALA A 290 6.22 -3.34 -22.74
CA ALA A 290 7.26 -4.28 -22.32
C ALA A 290 7.49 -4.16 -20.80
N SER A 291 8.16 -5.13 -20.18
CA SER A 291 8.68 -4.98 -18.83
C SER A 291 9.93 -4.10 -18.83
N ALA A 292 10.02 -3.18 -17.87
CA ALA A 292 11.24 -2.48 -17.49
C ALA A 292 11.57 -2.70 -16.00
N ALA A 293 10.97 -3.74 -15.39
CA ALA A 293 11.15 -4.04 -13.98
C ALA A 293 12.62 -4.22 -13.60
N ARG A 294 13.41 -4.87 -14.45
CA ARG A 294 14.84 -5.08 -14.23
C ARG A 294 15.59 -3.75 -14.11
N GLU A 295 15.38 -2.84 -15.04
CA GLU A 295 16.04 -1.53 -15.06
C GLU A 295 15.68 -0.70 -13.82
N VAL A 296 14.39 -0.67 -13.47
CA VAL A 296 13.92 0.09 -12.32
C VAL A 296 14.41 -0.50 -11.00
N ILE A 297 14.36 -1.82 -10.84
CA ILE A 297 14.78 -2.46 -9.59
C ILE A 297 16.31 -2.44 -9.42
N GLU A 298 17.08 -2.43 -10.50
CA GLU A 298 18.53 -2.25 -10.43
C GLU A 298 18.90 -0.87 -9.87
N TYR A 299 18.15 0.17 -10.24
CA TYR A 299 18.31 1.49 -9.63
C TYR A 299 18.01 1.43 -8.12
N VAL A 300 16.90 0.84 -7.72
CA VAL A 300 16.56 0.66 -6.29
C VAL A 300 17.64 -0.14 -5.56
N ASN A 301 18.16 -1.20 -6.18
CA ASN A 301 19.23 -2.02 -5.58
C ASN A 301 20.51 -1.22 -5.33
N ALA A 302 20.81 -0.23 -6.17
CA ALA A 302 22.01 0.59 -6.09
C ALA A 302 21.89 1.80 -5.13
N HIS A 303 20.66 2.24 -4.79
CA HIS A 303 20.40 3.47 -4.04
C HIS A 303 19.69 3.17 -2.72
N THR A 304 20.43 3.21 -1.62
CA THR A 304 19.94 2.81 -0.29
C THR A 304 18.92 3.77 0.32
N GLU A 305 18.88 5.01 -0.14
CA GLU A 305 17.91 6.04 0.25
C GLU A 305 16.53 5.82 -0.37
N VAL A 306 16.42 4.97 -1.39
CA VAL A 306 15.17 4.64 -2.08
C VAL A 306 14.54 3.39 -1.48
N SER A 307 13.25 3.47 -1.16
CA SER A 307 12.42 2.32 -0.81
C SER A 307 11.15 2.29 -1.65
N VAL A 308 10.54 1.12 -1.77
CA VAL A 308 9.37 0.94 -2.63
C VAL A 308 8.38 -0.07 -2.02
N ASP A 309 7.11 0.11 -2.32
CA ASP A 309 6.13 -0.97 -2.29
C ASP A 309 5.74 -1.35 -3.73
N VAL A 310 5.38 -2.60 -3.93
CA VAL A 310 5.26 -3.10 -5.30
C VAL A 310 3.90 -2.79 -5.93
N GLY A 311 2.81 -2.82 -5.18
CA GLY A 311 1.47 -2.65 -5.76
C GLY A 311 1.11 -3.78 -6.71
N GLN A 312 1.39 -5.03 -6.31
CA GLN A 312 1.26 -6.22 -7.16
C GLN A 312 -0.13 -6.38 -7.77
N VAL A 313 -0.19 -6.46 -9.07
CA VAL A 313 -1.42 -6.86 -9.77
C VAL A 313 -1.71 -8.34 -9.55
N MET A 314 -2.93 -8.62 -9.10
CA MET A 314 -3.46 -9.97 -8.93
C MET A 314 -4.65 -10.18 -9.86
N PHE A 315 -4.81 -11.37 -10.40
CA PHE A 315 -5.95 -11.66 -11.26
C PHE A 315 -7.25 -11.75 -10.46
N GLY A 316 -8.28 -11.12 -10.98
CA GLY A 316 -9.60 -11.04 -10.36
C GLY A 316 -10.19 -9.64 -10.44
N SER A 317 -11.25 -9.42 -9.68
CA SER A 317 -11.88 -8.10 -9.57
C SER A 317 -11.00 -7.14 -8.81
N ALA A 318 -10.96 -5.91 -9.29
CA ALA A 318 -10.28 -4.76 -8.72
C ALA A 318 -11.16 -3.52 -8.87
N THR A 319 -10.88 -2.50 -8.09
CA THR A 319 -11.49 -1.19 -8.26
C THR A 319 -10.38 -0.18 -8.21
N THR A 320 -10.17 0.54 -9.31
CA THR A 320 -9.18 1.61 -9.28
C THR A 320 -9.76 2.79 -8.50
N VAL A 321 -9.00 3.22 -7.51
CA VAL A 321 -9.30 4.36 -6.64
C VAL A 321 -8.03 5.20 -6.56
N THR A 322 -7.95 6.26 -7.35
CA THR A 322 -6.76 7.10 -7.34
C THR A 322 -7.09 8.57 -7.48
N ALA A 323 -6.25 9.42 -6.93
CA ALA A 323 -6.29 10.85 -7.18
C ALA A 323 -5.74 11.22 -8.59
N ASP A 324 -5.32 10.24 -9.39
CA ASP A 324 -4.84 10.46 -10.77
C ASP A 324 -6.00 10.43 -11.77
N SER A 325 -6.76 11.52 -11.82
CA SER A 325 -7.92 11.66 -12.72
C SER A 325 -7.63 11.43 -14.20
N PRO A 326 -6.47 11.82 -14.77
CA PRO A 326 -6.11 11.48 -16.15
C PRO A 326 -6.12 9.98 -16.44
N VAL A 327 -5.58 9.17 -15.56
CA VAL A 327 -5.51 7.71 -15.70
C VAL A 327 -6.90 7.09 -15.59
N GLU A 328 -7.69 7.54 -14.63
CA GLU A 328 -9.05 7.04 -14.44
C GLU A 328 -9.95 7.35 -15.66
N HIS A 329 -9.83 8.54 -16.22
CA HIS A 329 -10.53 8.89 -17.45
C HIS A 329 -10.11 8.00 -18.62
N LEU A 330 -8.82 7.69 -18.74
CA LEU A 330 -8.31 6.76 -19.76
C LEU A 330 -8.88 5.35 -19.56
N LEU A 331 -8.92 4.85 -18.34
CA LEU A 331 -9.51 3.54 -18.03
C LEU A 331 -11.00 3.51 -18.33
N TYR A 332 -11.73 4.55 -17.99
CA TYR A 332 -13.15 4.69 -18.34
C TYR A 332 -13.35 4.64 -19.85
N THR A 333 -12.66 5.47 -20.61
CA THR A 333 -12.83 5.56 -22.07
C THR A 333 -12.42 4.28 -22.79
N SER A 334 -11.42 3.56 -22.27
CA SER A 334 -10.94 2.30 -22.87
C SER A 334 -11.76 1.07 -22.46
N SER A 335 -12.35 1.06 -21.28
CA SER A 335 -13.06 -0.10 -20.75
C SER A 335 -14.57 -0.02 -20.86
N GLY A 336 -15.14 1.18 -21.03
CA GLY A 336 -16.59 1.42 -21.00
C GLY A 336 -17.25 1.07 -19.65
N ARG A 337 -16.47 1.01 -18.58
CA ARG A 337 -16.95 0.67 -17.23
C ARG A 337 -17.59 1.86 -16.54
N LYS A 338 -18.25 1.62 -15.39
CA LYS A 338 -18.70 2.70 -14.50
C LYS A 338 -17.52 3.60 -14.15
N TRP A 339 -17.77 4.88 -14.02
CA TRP A 339 -16.76 5.87 -13.64
C TRP A 339 -17.37 6.95 -12.76
N VAL A 340 -16.68 7.29 -11.71
CA VAL A 340 -16.94 8.48 -10.92
C VAL A 340 -15.67 9.31 -10.87
N ASN A 341 -15.79 10.59 -11.11
CA ASN A 341 -14.74 11.57 -10.85
C ASN A 341 -15.23 12.54 -9.79
N VAL A 342 -14.53 12.62 -8.69
CA VAL A 342 -14.82 13.54 -7.60
C VAL A 342 -13.77 14.63 -7.63
N ASP A 343 -14.20 15.84 -7.96
CA ASP A 343 -13.34 17.02 -7.92
C ASP A 343 -13.53 17.71 -6.57
N ILE A 344 -12.47 17.76 -5.80
CA ILE A 344 -12.44 18.39 -4.49
C ILE A 344 -11.41 19.51 -4.56
N GLU A 345 -11.64 20.64 -3.93
CA GLU A 345 -10.64 21.68 -3.74
C GLU A 345 -9.43 21.12 -2.99
N LEU A 346 -8.30 21.76 -3.09
CA LEU A 346 -7.02 21.32 -2.51
C LEU A 346 -6.70 19.89 -2.93
N GLU A 347 -5.58 19.58 -3.40
CA GLU A 347 -5.13 18.22 -3.75
C GLU A 347 -6.28 17.28 -4.16
N SER A 348 -7.05 17.66 -5.13
CA SER A 348 -8.33 17.08 -5.42
C SER A 348 -8.35 16.35 -6.76
N GLY A 349 -9.30 15.55 -6.90
CA GLY A 349 -9.57 14.67 -7.99
C GLY A 349 -9.43 13.24 -7.51
N CYS A 350 -10.44 12.47 -7.77
CA CYS A 350 -10.45 11.05 -7.55
C CYS A 350 -11.18 10.42 -8.71
N GLY A 351 -10.50 9.58 -9.44
CA GLY A 351 -11.16 8.72 -10.39
C GLY A 351 -11.41 7.35 -9.75
N ILE A 352 -12.55 6.77 -10.07
CA ILE A 352 -12.95 5.45 -9.60
C ILE A 352 -13.50 4.66 -10.78
N VAL A 353 -12.86 3.55 -11.11
CA VAL A 353 -13.30 2.65 -12.17
C VAL A 353 -13.25 1.20 -11.69
N PRO A 354 -14.37 0.49 -11.65
CA PRO A 354 -14.35 -0.97 -11.46
C PRO A 354 -13.58 -1.64 -12.60
N TYR A 355 -12.68 -2.53 -12.26
CA TYR A 355 -11.83 -3.21 -13.21
C TYR A 355 -11.73 -4.70 -12.90
N ALA A 356 -11.19 -5.48 -13.83
CA ALA A 356 -10.87 -6.89 -13.60
C ALA A 356 -9.60 -7.25 -14.38
N TYR A 357 -8.58 -7.67 -13.65
CA TYR A 357 -7.39 -8.23 -14.27
C TYR A 357 -7.66 -9.66 -14.69
N ARG A 358 -7.49 -9.92 -15.98
CA ARG A 358 -7.77 -11.24 -16.57
C ARG A 358 -6.49 -11.88 -17.09
N GLU A 359 -6.24 -13.13 -16.72
CA GLU A 359 -5.05 -13.89 -17.13
C GLU A 359 -4.85 -13.91 -18.67
N LYS A 360 -5.95 -13.93 -19.42
CA LYS A 360 -5.93 -13.95 -20.90
C LYS A 360 -5.77 -12.57 -21.54
N ALA A 361 -5.79 -11.49 -20.75
CA ALA A 361 -5.53 -10.13 -21.24
C ALA A 361 -4.01 -9.88 -21.22
N ALA A 362 -3.43 -9.55 -22.38
CA ALA A 362 -2.00 -9.43 -22.53
C ALA A 362 -1.38 -8.36 -21.60
N VAL A 363 -2.05 -7.21 -21.45
CA VAL A 363 -1.59 -6.12 -20.55
C VAL A 363 -1.67 -6.56 -19.10
N ALA A 364 -2.76 -7.20 -18.66
CA ALA A 364 -2.88 -7.69 -17.30
C ALA A 364 -1.83 -8.76 -16.96
N ALA A 365 -1.51 -9.64 -17.91
CA ALA A 365 -0.45 -10.64 -17.77
C ALA A 365 0.93 -9.98 -17.62
N LEU A 366 1.23 -8.94 -18.41
CA LEU A 366 2.46 -8.16 -18.25
C LEU A 366 2.52 -7.46 -16.89
N GLN A 367 1.43 -6.82 -16.48
CA GLN A 367 1.36 -6.13 -15.19
C GLN A 367 1.62 -7.09 -14.02
N TRP A 368 1.01 -8.28 -14.04
CA TRP A 368 1.25 -9.33 -13.07
C TRP A 368 2.72 -9.78 -13.05
N ALA A 369 3.33 -9.96 -14.22
CA ALA A 369 4.73 -10.37 -14.35
C ALA A 369 5.71 -9.31 -13.84
N VAL A 370 5.49 -8.03 -14.19
CA VAL A 370 6.33 -6.90 -13.78
C VAL A 370 6.43 -6.80 -12.26
N GLY A 371 5.32 -6.96 -11.54
CA GLY A 371 5.34 -6.90 -10.08
C GLY A 371 6.14 -8.05 -9.46
N LEU A 372 5.99 -9.28 -9.98
CA LEU A 372 6.80 -10.42 -9.52
C LEU A 372 8.29 -10.23 -9.84
N GLU A 373 8.63 -9.66 -10.99
CA GLU A 373 10.01 -9.34 -11.34
C GLU A 373 10.64 -8.37 -10.35
N LEU A 374 9.90 -7.32 -9.95
CA LEU A 374 10.38 -6.34 -8.96
C LEU A 374 10.73 -7.04 -7.64
N PHE A 375 9.88 -7.95 -7.14
CA PHE A 375 10.20 -8.72 -5.93
C PHE A 375 11.41 -9.64 -6.15
N LEU A 376 11.38 -10.44 -7.20
CA LEU A 376 12.35 -11.50 -7.38
C LEU A 376 13.74 -11.01 -7.79
N LEU A 377 13.85 -9.82 -8.36
CA LEU A 377 15.11 -9.16 -8.70
C LEU A 377 15.63 -8.20 -7.61
N ALA A 378 14.81 -7.91 -6.60
CA ALA A 378 15.23 -7.10 -5.45
C ALA A 378 16.32 -7.81 -4.65
N ARG A 379 17.42 -7.14 -4.34
CA ARG A 379 18.52 -7.71 -3.54
C ARG A 379 18.29 -7.54 -2.04
N ASP A 380 17.64 -6.45 -1.65
CA ASP A 380 17.38 -6.10 -0.27
C ASP A 380 15.87 -6.08 0.02
N PRO A 381 15.32 -7.12 0.64
CA PRO A 381 13.89 -7.22 0.95
C PRO A 381 13.42 -6.18 1.98
N TRP A 382 14.32 -5.51 2.70
CA TRP A 382 13.96 -4.45 3.65
C TRP A 382 13.47 -3.17 2.98
N ARG A 383 13.77 -3.01 1.70
CA ARG A 383 13.44 -1.79 0.94
C ARG A 383 12.39 -2.01 -0.15
N VAL A 384 12.00 -3.25 -0.39
CA VAL A 384 10.97 -3.64 -1.37
C VAL A 384 9.88 -4.41 -0.64
N VAL A 385 8.77 -3.75 -0.32
CA VAL A 385 7.74 -4.32 0.54
C VAL A 385 6.46 -4.67 -0.19
N LEU A 386 5.69 -5.57 0.42
CA LEU A 386 4.49 -6.12 -0.19
C LEU A 386 3.32 -5.17 -0.04
N SER A 387 2.67 -4.88 -1.17
CA SER A 387 1.34 -4.30 -1.27
C SER A 387 0.66 -4.79 -2.55
N THR A 388 -0.64 -4.64 -2.64
CA THR A 388 -1.39 -4.73 -3.91
C THR A 388 -1.95 -3.36 -4.31
N ASP A 389 -1.56 -2.31 -3.60
CA ASP A 389 -2.21 -1.00 -3.77
C ASP A 389 -3.74 -1.16 -3.67
N HIS A 390 -4.15 -1.91 -2.62
CA HIS A 390 -5.57 -2.27 -2.46
C HIS A 390 -6.51 -1.07 -2.63
N PRO A 391 -7.50 -1.13 -3.51
CA PRO A 391 -7.92 -2.24 -4.36
C PRO A 391 -7.45 -2.13 -5.83
N ASN A 392 -6.48 -1.27 -6.13
CA ASN A 392 -6.05 -0.93 -7.51
C ASN A 392 -5.41 -2.12 -8.25
N GLY A 393 -4.42 -2.78 -7.67
CA GLY A 393 -3.78 -3.97 -8.24
C GLY A 393 -4.50 -5.27 -7.90
N GLY A 394 -5.35 -5.23 -6.89
CA GLY A 394 -6.12 -6.36 -6.39
C GLY A 394 -6.49 -6.17 -4.93
N THR A 395 -7.34 -7.04 -4.42
CA THR A 395 -7.72 -6.97 -3.01
C THR A 395 -6.59 -7.48 -2.11
N PHE A 396 -6.44 -6.93 -0.90
CA PHE A 396 -5.50 -7.47 0.10
C PHE A 396 -5.80 -8.94 0.45
N LEU A 397 -7.00 -9.44 0.15
CA LEU A 397 -7.34 -10.86 0.32
C LEU A 397 -6.51 -11.80 -0.56
N SER A 398 -5.84 -11.27 -1.58
CA SER A 398 -4.92 -12.03 -2.44
C SER A 398 -3.51 -12.18 -1.86
N TYR A 399 -3.20 -11.57 -0.71
CA TYR A 399 -1.86 -11.68 -0.10
C TYR A 399 -1.37 -13.12 0.11
N PRO A 400 -2.21 -14.09 0.56
CA PRO A 400 -1.75 -15.48 0.66
C PRO A 400 -1.30 -16.08 -0.68
N GLU A 401 -2.01 -15.78 -1.78
CA GLU A 401 -1.59 -16.22 -3.12
C GLU A 401 -0.31 -15.51 -3.57
N LEU A 402 -0.19 -14.21 -3.33
CA LEU A 402 1.02 -13.46 -3.65
C LEU A 402 2.23 -14.02 -2.89
N ILE A 403 2.09 -14.29 -1.59
CA ILE A 403 3.16 -14.92 -0.79
C ILE A 403 3.54 -16.27 -1.39
N ARG A 404 2.56 -17.09 -1.81
CA ARG A 404 2.84 -18.36 -2.46
C ARG A 404 3.58 -18.20 -3.79
N LEU A 405 3.22 -17.22 -4.60
CA LEU A 405 3.94 -16.91 -5.85
C LEU A 405 5.41 -16.54 -5.61
N LEU A 406 5.71 -15.91 -4.47
CA LEU A 406 7.10 -15.58 -4.10
C LEU A 406 7.88 -16.78 -3.55
N MET A 407 7.23 -17.69 -2.81
CA MET A 407 7.85 -18.80 -2.10
C MET A 407 7.88 -20.13 -2.87
N ASP A 408 6.99 -20.32 -3.84
CA ASP A 408 6.80 -21.59 -4.56
C ASP A 408 7.00 -21.35 -6.06
N ARG A 409 8.20 -21.63 -6.54
CA ARG A 409 8.57 -21.50 -7.95
C ARG A 409 7.72 -22.41 -8.83
N ALA A 410 7.47 -23.63 -8.42
CA ALA A 410 6.70 -24.58 -9.21
C ALA A 410 5.25 -24.08 -9.43
N TYR A 411 4.65 -23.54 -8.38
CA TYR A 411 3.35 -22.88 -8.45
C TYR A 411 3.38 -21.65 -9.37
N ARG A 412 4.36 -20.79 -9.22
CA ARG A 412 4.54 -19.61 -10.07
C ARG A 412 4.72 -19.96 -11.54
N ASP A 413 5.55 -20.97 -11.84
CA ASP A 413 5.80 -21.44 -13.20
C ASP A 413 4.52 -22.05 -13.83
N GLU A 414 3.71 -22.75 -13.04
CA GLU A 414 2.42 -23.29 -13.50
C GLU A 414 1.43 -22.15 -13.79
N ARG A 415 1.35 -21.16 -12.91
CA ARG A 415 0.50 -19.96 -13.15
C ARG A 415 0.96 -19.21 -14.40
N LEU A 416 2.26 -19.08 -14.61
CA LEU A 416 2.86 -18.40 -15.77
C LEU A 416 2.45 -19.06 -17.10
N LYS A 417 2.33 -20.40 -17.16
CA LYS A 417 1.83 -21.11 -18.35
C LYS A 417 0.37 -20.76 -18.69
N GLY A 418 -0.42 -20.43 -17.67
CA GLY A 418 -1.85 -20.09 -17.81
C GLY A 418 -2.12 -18.71 -18.36
N VAL A 419 -1.19 -17.75 -18.25
CA VAL A 419 -1.39 -16.34 -18.62
C VAL A 419 -1.11 -16.09 -20.10
N ASN A 420 -1.51 -14.92 -20.59
CA ASN A 420 -1.24 -14.51 -21.97
C ASN A 420 0.24 -14.15 -22.17
N GLN A 421 0.92 -14.83 -23.09
CA GLN A 421 2.36 -14.71 -23.33
C GLN A 421 2.74 -13.55 -24.27
N LYS A 422 1.78 -12.89 -24.93
CA LYS A 422 2.00 -11.97 -26.04
C LYS A 422 2.97 -10.80 -25.71
N LEU A 423 2.87 -10.27 -24.49
CA LEU A 423 3.67 -9.11 -24.05
C LEU A 423 4.78 -9.49 -23.06
N LEU A 424 5.00 -10.77 -22.81
CA LEU A 424 6.00 -11.25 -21.84
C LEU A 424 7.38 -11.47 -22.47
N ALA A 425 7.55 -11.24 -23.77
CA ALA A 425 8.85 -11.32 -24.40
C ALA A 425 9.84 -10.35 -23.72
N GLY A 426 10.98 -10.88 -23.24
CA GLY A 426 11.96 -10.11 -22.45
C GLY A 426 11.64 -10.00 -20.95
N SER A 427 10.55 -10.61 -20.48
CA SER A 427 10.28 -10.76 -19.05
C SER A 427 11.27 -11.73 -18.40
N ALA A 428 11.88 -11.33 -17.29
CA ALA A 428 12.79 -12.19 -16.52
C ALA A 428 12.13 -13.48 -16.02
N LEU A 429 10.81 -13.50 -15.88
CA LEU A 429 10.07 -14.71 -15.51
C LEU A 429 10.14 -15.78 -16.60
N LEU A 430 10.10 -15.39 -17.88
CA LEU A 430 10.24 -16.34 -19.00
C LEU A 430 11.68 -16.85 -19.12
N ASP A 431 12.66 -16.07 -18.67
CA ASP A 431 14.08 -16.48 -18.63
C ASP A 431 14.37 -17.48 -17.48
N GLY A 432 13.35 -17.90 -16.75
CA GLY A 432 13.47 -18.92 -15.70
C GLY A 432 14.01 -18.39 -14.37
N LEU A 433 13.60 -17.21 -13.96
CA LEU A 433 13.97 -16.60 -12.67
C LEU A 433 13.67 -17.54 -11.48
N ALA A 434 14.73 -18.10 -10.92
CA ALA A 434 14.66 -19.25 -10.00
C ALA A 434 14.48 -18.85 -8.52
N ARG A 435 14.58 -17.56 -8.17
CA ARG A 435 14.51 -17.11 -6.78
C ARG A 435 13.20 -17.50 -6.12
N GLU A 436 13.28 -17.96 -4.89
CA GLU A 436 12.18 -18.15 -3.96
C GLU A 436 12.46 -17.37 -2.68
N TYR A 437 11.42 -16.83 -2.08
CA TYR A 437 11.50 -16.17 -0.78
C TYR A 437 11.43 -17.18 0.33
N THR A 438 12.26 -17.02 1.35
CA THR A 438 12.17 -17.77 2.61
C THR A 438 11.07 -17.19 3.50
N LEU A 439 10.65 -17.93 4.54
CA LEU A 439 9.73 -17.40 5.56
C LEU A 439 10.31 -16.17 6.28
N GLY A 440 11.62 -16.12 6.47
CA GLY A 440 12.31 -14.93 7.00
C GLY A 440 12.16 -13.73 6.09
N GLU A 441 12.36 -13.88 4.78
CA GLU A 441 12.14 -12.80 3.81
C GLU A 441 10.67 -12.38 3.72
N ILE A 442 9.73 -13.33 3.81
CA ILE A 442 8.30 -12.99 3.90
C ILE A 442 8.00 -12.17 5.16
N ALA A 443 8.59 -12.53 6.30
CA ALA A 443 8.46 -11.74 7.52
C ALA A 443 9.06 -10.33 7.36
N ILE A 444 10.11 -10.16 6.55
CA ILE A 444 10.66 -8.86 6.22
C ILE A 444 9.67 -8.08 5.36
N VAL A 445 9.29 -8.56 4.18
CA VAL A 445 8.54 -7.77 3.20
C VAL A 445 7.08 -7.46 3.60
N THR A 446 6.54 -8.21 4.57
CA THR A 446 5.15 -8.05 5.03
C THR A 446 5.02 -7.46 6.43
N ARG A 447 6.09 -7.38 7.23
CA ARG A 447 6.04 -7.03 8.65
C ARG A 447 7.16 -6.08 9.05
N ALA A 448 8.40 -6.59 9.18
CA ALA A 448 9.52 -5.83 9.70
C ALA A 448 9.97 -4.70 8.75
N GLY A 449 9.99 -4.96 7.45
CA GLY A 449 10.35 -3.99 6.41
C GLY A 449 9.40 -2.80 6.38
N PRO A 450 8.09 -2.98 6.15
CA PRO A 450 7.15 -1.86 6.13
C PRO A 450 7.08 -1.13 7.48
N ALA A 451 7.16 -1.83 8.62
CA ALA A 451 7.24 -1.16 9.93
C ALA A 451 8.48 -0.27 10.05
N ARG A 452 9.64 -0.75 9.59
CA ARG A 452 10.89 0.02 9.56
C ARG A 452 10.80 1.23 8.61
N LEU A 453 10.23 1.05 7.41
CA LEU A 453 10.08 2.12 6.43
C LEU A 453 9.11 3.21 6.91
N LEU A 454 8.10 2.83 7.69
CA LEU A 454 7.20 3.76 8.36
C LEU A 454 7.82 4.40 9.62
N GLY A 455 8.94 3.87 10.14
CA GLY A 455 9.52 4.32 11.40
C GLY A 455 8.72 3.92 12.65
N LEU A 456 7.94 2.85 12.57
CA LEU A 456 7.12 2.31 13.68
C LEU A 456 8.01 1.50 14.65
N LYS A 457 8.42 2.14 15.74
CA LYS A 457 9.41 1.56 16.68
C LYS A 457 8.92 0.35 17.45
N ASN A 458 7.61 0.23 17.68
CA ASN A 458 7.02 -0.83 18.50
C ASN A 458 6.28 -1.88 17.68
N LYS A 459 6.44 -1.89 16.34
CA LYS A 459 5.76 -2.80 15.42
C LYS A 459 6.75 -3.50 14.50
N GLY A 460 6.31 -4.60 13.89
CA GLY A 460 7.13 -5.38 12.97
C GLY A 460 8.21 -6.22 13.64
N HIS A 461 8.16 -6.38 14.97
CA HIS A 461 9.07 -7.22 15.74
C HIS A 461 8.39 -7.81 17.00
N LEU A 462 9.04 -8.80 17.62
CA LEU A 462 8.57 -9.52 18.81
C LEU A 462 9.48 -9.33 20.05
N ALA A 463 10.32 -8.30 20.06
CA ALA A 463 11.14 -7.98 21.23
C ALA A 463 10.28 -7.43 22.38
N PRO A 464 10.74 -7.55 23.64
CA PRO A 464 10.09 -6.88 24.78
C PRO A 464 9.88 -5.39 24.54
N GLY A 465 8.67 -4.93 24.86
CA GLY A 465 8.21 -3.55 24.60
C GLY A 465 7.46 -3.37 23.28
N ALA A 466 7.49 -4.34 22.37
CA ALA A 466 6.67 -4.29 21.16
C ALA A 466 5.18 -4.38 21.48
N ASP A 467 4.36 -3.82 20.60
CA ASP A 467 2.91 -3.90 20.71
C ASP A 467 2.44 -5.35 20.52
N ALA A 468 1.61 -5.82 21.43
CA ALA A 468 1.00 -7.15 21.39
C ALA A 468 -0.47 -7.07 21.05
N ARG A 469 -0.83 -6.40 19.97
CA ARG A 469 -2.16 -6.52 19.36
C ARG A 469 -2.20 -7.82 18.59
N SER A 470 -2.56 -8.87 19.28
CA SER A 470 -2.31 -10.18 18.76
C SER A 470 -3.59 -10.84 18.28
N GLU A 471 -3.39 -11.68 17.34
CA GLU A 471 -4.33 -12.54 16.67
C GLU A 471 -5.11 -13.43 17.62
N GLU A 472 -4.54 -13.78 18.77
CA GLU A 472 -5.18 -14.59 19.80
C GLU A 472 -6.48 -13.97 20.32
N ARG A 473 -6.64 -12.66 20.20
CA ARG A 473 -7.88 -11.96 20.52
C ARG A 473 -9.03 -12.32 19.59
N ARG A 474 -8.77 -12.85 18.44
CA ARG A 474 -9.79 -13.29 17.47
C ARG A 474 -10.46 -14.57 17.92
N VAL A 475 -9.77 -15.39 18.64
CA VAL A 475 -10.23 -16.72 19.06
C VAL A 475 -10.82 -16.70 20.45
N GLY A 476 -10.59 -15.64 21.23
CA GLY A 476 -10.98 -15.55 22.62
C GLY A 476 -12.36 -14.91 22.87
N LYS A 477 -12.91 -15.22 24.03
CA LYS A 477 -14.13 -14.60 24.54
C LYS A 477 -14.02 -13.10 24.77
N GLU A 478 -12.79 -12.59 24.86
CA GLU A 478 -12.48 -11.19 25.14
C GLU A 478 -12.83 -10.25 23.98
N CYS A 479 -12.81 -10.73 22.74
CA CYS A 479 -13.32 -9.95 21.60
C CYS A 479 -14.82 -9.64 21.73
N ARG A 480 -15.58 -10.49 22.43
CA ARG A 480 -17.01 -10.30 22.63
C ARG A 480 -17.32 -9.25 23.70
N SER A 481 -16.54 -9.24 24.79
CA SER A 481 -16.81 -8.36 25.93
C SER A 481 -16.49 -6.89 25.68
N ARG A 482 -15.61 -6.59 24.74
CA ARG A 482 -15.26 -5.21 24.37
C ARG A 482 -16.18 -4.56 23.34
N TRP A 483 -17.04 -5.35 22.70
CA TRP A 483 -17.91 -4.89 21.62
C TRP A 483 -19.38 -4.89 21.97
N SER A 484 -19.74 -5.23 23.20
CA SER A 484 -21.11 -5.06 23.69
C SER A 484 -21.23 -3.69 24.34
N PRO A 485 -21.98 -2.73 23.75
CA PRO A 485 -22.27 -1.46 24.41
C PRO A 485 -23.21 -1.60 25.60
N TYR A 486 -23.57 -2.84 25.97
CA TYR A 486 -24.55 -3.16 27.03
C TYR A 486 -23.98 -4.09 28.13
N HIS A 487 -22.66 -4.11 28.32
CA HIS A 487 -22.05 -4.77 29.48
C HIS A 487 -20.97 -3.93 30.12
#